data_612e4db66f931e0ba820852e820a9c41
#
_entry.id   612e4db66f931e0ba820852e820a9c41
#
_cell.length_a   1.000
_cell.length_b   1.000
_cell.length_c   1.000
_cell.angle_alpha   90.00
_cell.angle_beta   90.00
_cell.angle_gamma   90.00
#
_symmetry.space_group_name_H-M   'P 1'
#
loop_
_entity.id
_entity.type
_entity.pdbx_description
1 polymer ?
#
loop_
_entity_poly.entity_id
_entity_poly.type
_entity_poly.pdbx_seq_one_letter_code
_entity_poly.pdbx_strand_id
1 'polypeptide(L)'
;MNRLRVLLADDHRIVAEGLRRLLETEFELVGVAEDGRAMLAAAKKLSPDVIISDITMPELNGVEALEELKKVDPDVKLVFLTMHHNTAYARRALEAGALGYVLKHSATEELIMAVRAAFLGRTFVSPAIAGDLMKVMKEGDDADIDPVRKLTLRQREILRLLVDGHSAKVIGSRLDISARTVEFHKYSMMETLELSSSADLIRFALQSGVNEI
;
A
#
# COMPACT_ATOMS: atom_id res chain seq x y z
N MET A 1 6.33 31.29 9.64
CA MET A 1 6.69 29.86 9.69
C MET A 1 6.25 29.24 8.39
N ASN A 2 7.13 28.55 7.64
CA ASN A 2 6.73 27.82 6.45
C ASN A 2 5.78 26.68 6.89
N ARG A 3 4.67 26.51 6.16
CA ARG A 3 3.77 25.36 6.36
C ARG A 3 4.49 24.09 5.91
N LEU A 4 4.18 22.95 6.55
CA LEU A 4 4.67 21.65 6.11
C LEU A 4 4.17 21.34 4.70
N ARG A 5 5.08 20.90 3.84
CA ARG A 5 4.81 20.56 2.44
C ARG A 5 4.37 19.11 2.33
N VAL A 6 3.14 18.90 1.90
CA VAL A 6 2.51 17.58 1.85
C VAL A 6 2.17 17.20 0.42
N LEU A 7 2.53 15.98 0.01
CA LEU A 7 2.07 15.34 -1.23
C LEU A 7 0.95 14.35 -0.89
N LEU A 8 -0.16 14.39 -1.61
CA LEU A 8 -1.26 13.44 -1.50
C LEU A 8 -1.23 12.46 -2.68
N ALA A 9 -1.41 11.16 -2.42
CA ALA A 9 -1.59 10.14 -3.44
C ALA A 9 -2.84 9.31 -3.15
N ASP A 10 -3.84 9.39 -4.01
CA ASP A 10 -5.12 8.66 -3.90
C ASP A 10 -5.78 8.60 -5.29
N ASP A 11 -6.15 7.42 -5.75
CA ASP A 11 -6.77 7.20 -7.06
C ASP A 11 -8.28 7.53 -7.05
N HIS A 12 -8.86 7.71 -5.87
CA HIS A 12 -10.26 8.08 -5.70
C HIS A 12 -10.45 9.61 -5.74
N ARG A 13 -10.69 10.19 -6.92
CA ARG A 13 -10.78 11.65 -7.14
C ARG A 13 -11.69 12.39 -6.16
N ILE A 14 -12.84 11.83 -5.79
CA ILE A 14 -13.78 12.46 -4.85
C ILE A 14 -13.16 12.53 -3.45
N VAL A 15 -12.49 11.46 -3.01
CA VAL A 15 -11.79 11.40 -1.73
C VAL A 15 -10.62 12.38 -1.73
N ALA A 16 -9.79 12.33 -2.78
CA ALA A 16 -8.65 13.22 -2.95
C ALA A 16 -9.05 14.70 -2.90
N GLU A 17 -10.14 15.09 -3.54
CA GLU A 17 -10.64 16.48 -3.51
C GLU A 17 -11.15 16.90 -2.12
N GLY A 18 -11.81 15.99 -1.38
CA GLY A 18 -12.20 16.22 0.01
C GLY A 18 -11.00 16.41 0.92
N LEU A 19 -10.03 15.51 0.82
CA LEU A 19 -8.77 15.56 1.57
C LEU A 19 -7.94 16.80 1.22
N ARG A 20 -7.88 17.16 -0.05
CA ARG A 20 -7.20 18.37 -0.51
C ARG A 20 -7.68 19.60 0.24
N ARG A 21 -8.99 19.87 0.26
CA ARG A 21 -9.57 21.02 0.96
C ARG A 21 -9.23 21.03 2.44
N LEU A 22 -9.24 19.85 3.05
CA LEU A 22 -8.87 19.67 4.44
C LEU A 22 -7.40 20.00 4.67
N LEU A 23 -6.51 19.36 3.89
CA LEU A 23 -5.06 19.49 4.06
C LEU A 23 -4.59 20.91 3.80
N GLU A 24 -5.17 21.62 2.83
CA GLU A 24 -4.85 23.03 2.50
C GLU A 24 -5.12 23.99 3.66
N THR A 25 -5.96 23.63 4.64
CA THR A 25 -6.17 24.48 5.85
C THR A 25 -4.98 24.42 6.80
N GLU A 26 -4.30 23.28 6.90
CA GLU A 26 -3.27 22.99 7.88
C GLU A 26 -1.86 22.97 7.30
N PHE A 27 -1.72 22.55 6.03
CA PHE A 27 -0.46 22.29 5.35
C PHE A 27 -0.37 23.02 4.01
N GLU A 28 0.82 23.01 3.40
CA GLU A 28 1.03 23.37 2.02
C GLU A 28 0.92 22.10 1.15
N LEU A 29 -0.22 21.89 0.49
CA LEU A 29 -0.37 20.79 -0.43
C LEU A 29 0.39 21.08 -1.72
N VAL A 30 1.51 20.39 -1.93
CA VAL A 30 2.41 20.64 -3.06
C VAL A 30 2.05 19.84 -4.31
N GLY A 31 1.20 18.83 -4.19
CA GLY A 31 0.72 18.03 -5.33
C GLY A 31 -0.28 16.96 -4.93
N VAL A 32 -0.96 16.43 -5.94
CA VAL A 32 -1.84 15.25 -5.84
C VAL A 32 -1.41 14.28 -6.94
N ALA A 33 -1.27 13.01 -6.60
CA ALA A 33 -0.97 11.91 -7.51
C ALA A 33 -2.15 10.92 -7.55
N GLU A 34 -2.43 10.33 -8.70
CA GLU A 34 -3.56 9.40 -8.88
C GLU A 34 -3.10 7.92 -8.89
N ASP A 35 -1.81 7.65 -8.78
CA ASP A 35 -1.22 6.31 -8.74
C ASP A 35 0.19 6.33 -8.13
N GLY A 36 0.74 5.14 -7.84
CA GLY A 36 2.05 5.02 -7.21
C GLY A 36 3.20 5.51 -8.08
N ARG A 37 3.15 5.39 -9.40
CA ARG A 37 4.19 5.90 -10.31
C ARG A 37 4.18 7.42 -10.36
N ALA A 38 3.00 8.02 -10.44
CA ALA A 38 2.82 9.46 -10.35
C ALA A 38 3.32 10.00 -9.00
N MET A 39 3.05 9.26 -7.90
CA MET A 39 3.57 9.59 -6.57
C MET A 39 5.09 9.61 -6.54
N LEU A 40 5.78 8.59 -7.08
CA LEU A 40 7.25 8.55 -7.16
C LEU A 40 7.82 9.75 -7.93
N ALA A 41 7.24 10.06 -9.09
CA ALA A 41 7.67 11.18 -9.92
C ALA A 41 7.45 12.52 -9.22
N ALA A 42 6.29 12.69 -8.55
CA ALA A 42 5.94 13.90 -7.81
C ALA A 42 6.82 14.08 -6.57
N ALA A 43 7.08 13.01 -5.80
CA ALA A 43 7.96 13.05 -4.64
C ALA A 43 9.36 13.54 -5.01
N LYS A 44 9.96 13.00 -6.08
CA LYS A 44 11.26 13.42 -6.58
C LYS A 44 11.29 14.87 -7.04
N LYS A 45 10.22 15.34 -7.72
CA LYS A 45 10.14 16.68 -8.29
C LYS A 45 9.86 17.75 -7.23
N LEU A 46 8.97 17.43 -6.29
CA LEU A 46 8.40 18.41 -5.36
C LEU A 46 9.10 18.40 -4.00
N SER A 47 9.83 17.34 -3.64
CA SER A 47 10.51 17.17 -2.36
C SER A 47 9.60 17.53 -1.18
N PRO A 48 8.47 16.79 -0.97
CA PRO A 48 7.56 17.05 0.14
C PRO A 48 8.21 16.68 1.48
N ASP A 49 7.76 17.33 2.57
CA ASP A 49 8.18 16.98 3.92
C ASP A 49 7.51 15.67 4.39
N VAL A 50 6.26 15.42 3.96
CA VAL A 50 5.50 14.20 4.26
C VAL A 50 4.65 13.83 3.04
N ILE A 51 4.58 12.54 2.75
CA ILE A 51 3.68 11.97 1.75
C ILE A 51 2.49 11.32 2.47
N ILE A 52 1.27 11.61 2.03
CA ILE A 52 0.06 10.87 2.40
C ILE A 52 -0.30 10.01 1.19
N SER A 53 -0.45 8.70 1.40
CA SER A 53 -0.74 7.77 0.30
C SER A 53 -1.85 6.81 0.67
N ASP A 54 -2.76 6.53 -0.27
CA ASP A 54 -3.53 5.29 -0.17
C ASP A 54 -2.59 4.10 -0.37
N ILE A 55 -2.99 2.97 0.18
CA ILE A 55 -2.29 1.68 -0.03
C ILE A 55 -2.67 1.13 -1.40
N THR A 56 -3.96 1.13 -1.71
CA THR A 56 -4.48 0.54 -2.95
C THR A 56 -4.54 1.58 -4.05
N MET A 57 -3.60 1.52 -4.97
CA MET A 57 -3.55 2.39 -6.13
C MET A 57 -3.19 1.58 -7.39
N PRO A 58 -3.66 1.99 -8.59
CA PRO A 58 -3.29 1.37 -9.84
C PRO A 58 -1.79 1.55 -10.17
N GLU A 59 -1.27 0.77 -11.11
CA GLU A 59 0.10 0.76 -11.62
C GLU A 59 1.14 0.30 -10.58
N LEU A 60 1.19 0.93 -9.43
CA LEU A 60 2.09 0.62 -8.32
C LEU A 60 1.37 0.93 -7.01
N ASN A 61 1.21 -0.06 -6.12
CA ASN A 61 0.55 0.19 -4.84
C ASN A 61 1.41 1.04 -3.90
N GLY A 62 0.77 1.63 -2.88
CA GLY A 62 1.43 2.58 -1.98
C GLY A 62 2.61 1.97 -1.21
N VAL A 63 2.54 0.68 -0.83
CA VAL A 63 3.63 0.02 -0.09
C VAL A 63 4.83 -0.22 -1.00
N GLU A 64 4.60 -0.72 -2.22
CA GLU A 64 5.66 -0.90 -3.21
C GLU A 64 6.30 0.45 -3.59
N ALA A 65 5.48 1.49 -3.73
CA ALA A 65 5.99 2.83 -4.00
C ALA A 65 6.84 3.37 -2.84
N LEU A 66 6.46 3.10 -1.58
CA LEU A 66 7.28 3.44 -0.41
C LEU A 66 8.62 2.69 -0.43
N GLU A 67 8.61 1.40 -0.73
CA GLU A 67 9.84 0.59 -0.85
C GLU A 67 10.79 1.16 -1.92
N GLU A 68 10.25 1.59 -3.08
CA GLU A 68 11.05 2.25 -4.13
C GLU A 68 11.56 3.64 -3.69
N LEU A 69 10.74 4.44 -3.00
CA LEU A 69 11.17 5.73 -2.46
C LEU A 69 12.32 5.56 -1.46
N LYS A 70 12.23 4.58 -0.57
CA LYS A 70 13.25 4.30 0.45
C LYS A 70 14.60 3.88 -0.12
N LYS A 71 14.65 3.31 -1.32
CA LYS A 71 15.92 3.01 -2.02
C LYS A 71 16.67 4.26 -2.45
N VAL A 72 15.93 5.36 -2.71
CA VAL A 72 16.49 6.62 -3.18
C VAL A 72 16.65 7.63 -2.05
N ASP A 73 15.66 7.68 -1.15
CA ASP A 73 15.62 8.54 0.02
C ASP A 73 15.20 7.71 1.25
N PRO A 74 16.17 7.19 2.03
CA PRO A 74 15.87 6.40 3.23
C PRO A 74 15.08 7.15 4.30
N ASP A 75 15.15 8.48 4.32
CA ASP A 75 14.51 9.36 5.30
C ASP A 75 13.11 9.82 4.87
N VAL A 76 12.61 9.35 3.72
CA VAL A 76 11.26 9.68 3.25
C VAL A 76 10.21 9.36 4.31
N LYS A 77 9.32 10.33 4.55
CA LYS A 77 8.27 10.23 5.55
C LYS A 77 6.93 10.02 4.86
N LEU A 78 6.30 8.89 5.14
CA LEU A 78 5.03 8.53 4.52
C LEU A 78 4.01 8.09 5.58
N VAL A 79 2.77 8.55 5.41
CA VAL A 79 1.58 8.17 6.16
C VAL A 79 0.62 7.49 5.22
N PHE A 80 0.22 6.27 5.51
CA PHE A 80 -0.87 5.62 4.79
C PHE A 80 -2.23 6.09 5.29
N LEU A 81 -3.12 6.38 4.36
CA LEU A 81 -4.53 6.69 4.60
C LEU A 81 -5.36 5.69 3.81
N THR A 82 -6.05 4.77 4.49
CA THR A 82 -6.62 3.59 3.85
C THR A 82 -7.99 3.19 4.41
N MET A 83 -8.78 2.45 3.63
CA MET A 83 -10.02 1.81 4.11
C MET A 83 -9.76 0.49 4.86
N HIS A 84 -8.53 -0.06 4.77
CA HIS A 84 -8.23 -1.38 5.31
C HIS A 84 -8.09 -1.37 6.83
N HIS A 85 -9.01 -2.07 7.51
CA HIS A 85 -9.01 -2.28 8.96
C HIS A 85 -8.32 -3.62 9.32
N ASN A 86 -7.22 -3.95 8.64
CA ASN A 86 -6.53 -5.23 8.82
C ASN A 86 -5.13 -5.00 9.40
N THR A 87 -4.83 -5.69 10.51
CA THR A 87 -3.53 -5.60 11.21
C THR A 87 -2.36 -6.09 10.36
N ALA A 88 -2.57 -7.06 9.45
CA ALA A 88 -1.53 -7.54 8.55
C ALA A 88 -1.05 -6.44 7.59
N TYR A 89 -1.98 -5.62 7.05
CA TYR A 89 -1.63 -4.47 6.23
C TYR A 89 -0.91 -3.38 7.03
N ALA A 90 -1.41 -3.09 8.24
CA ALA A 90 -0.80 -2.10 9.10
C ALA A 90 0.64 -2.52 9.48
N ARG A 91 0.84 -3.79 9.84
CA ARG A 91 2.16 -4.35 10.12
C ARG A 91 3.09 -4.21 8.93
N ARG A 92 2.64 -4.65 7.74
CA ARG A 92 3.43 -4.58 6.51
C ARG A 92 3.81 -3.14 6.14
N ALA A 93 2.88 -2.21 6.26
CA ALA A 93 3.13 -0.79 6.01
C ALA A 93 4.22 -0.23 6.93
N LEU A 94 4.15 -0.53 8.24
CA LEU A 94 5.13 -0.08 9.22
C LEU A 94 6.50 -0.76 9.02
N GLU A 95 6.53 -2.04 8.69
CA GLU A 95 7.77 -2.77 8.36
C GLU A 95 8.44 -2.24 7.09
N ALA A 96 7.67 -1.79 6.09
CA ALA A 96 8.18 -1.09 4.92
C ALA A 96 8.72 0.31 5.26
N GLY A 97 8.54 0.76 6.50
CA GLY A 97 9.06 2.02 7.02
C GLY A 97 8.11 3.20 6.92
N ALA A 98 6.79 2.96 6.80
CA ALA A 98 5.80 4.02 6.96
C ALA A 98 5.82 4.57 8.40
N LEU A 99 5.59 5.87 8.53
CA LEU A 99 5.48 6.55 9.82
C LEU A 99 4.04 6.79 10.25
N GLY A 100 3.06 6.40 9.44
CA GLY A 100 1.65 6.50 9.82
C GLY A 100 0.78 5.47 9.13
N TYR A 101 -0.25 5.03 9.88
CA TYR A 101 -1.33 4.21 9.35
C TYR A 101 -2.66 4.74 9.89
N VAL A 102 -3.42 5.41 9.03
CA VAL A 102 -4.67 6.10 9.36
C VAL A 102 -5.80 5.50 8.54
N LEU A 103 -6.95 5.28 9.19
CA LEU A 103 -8.13 4.77 8.52
C LEU A 103 -8.92 5.94 7.90
N LYS A 104 -9.37 5.81 6.64
CA LYS A 104 -10.13 6.86 5.92
C LYS A 104 -11.44 7.25 6.60
N HIS A 105 -12.00 6.39 7.45
CA HIS A 105 -13.20 6.68 8.23
C HIS A 105 -12.89 7.27 9.63
N SER A 106 -11.63 7.42 9.99
CA SER A 106 -11.22 8.09 11.21
C SER A 106 -11.46 9.60 11.15
N ALA A 107 -11.44 10.22 12.31
CA ALA A 107 -11.58 11.67 12.38
C ALA A 107 -10.44 12.38 11.65
N THR A 108 -10.77 13.51 11.03
CA THR A 108 -9.83 14.39 10.34
C THR A 108 -8.60 14.71 11.16
N GLU A 109 -8.80 14.91 12.46
CA GLU A 109 -7.77 15.23 13.43
C GLU A 109 -6.69 14.14 13.50
N GLU A 110 -7.07 12.85 13.35
CA GLU A 110 -6.11 11.74 13.32
C GLU A 110 -5.12 11.88 12.16
N LEU A 111 -5.59 12.25 10.98
CA LEU A 111 -4.72 12.46 9.81
C LEU A 111 -3.75 13.63 10.04
N ILE A 112 -4.24 14.74 10.56
CA ILE A 112 -3.40 15.90 10.89
C ILE A 112 -2.33 15.52 11.93
N MET A 113 -2.73 14.78 12.98
CA MET A 113 -1.81 14.28 13.99
C MET A 113 -0.76 13.34 13.41
N ALA A 114 -1.17 12.42 12.52
CA ALA A 114 -0.27 11.48 11.86
C ALA A 114 0.77 12.19 11.00
N VAL A 115 0.36 13.19 10.20
CA VAL A 115 1.28 13.99 9.37
C VAL A 115 2.31 14.73 10.24
N ARG A 116 1.85 15.36 11.33
CA ARG A 116 2.74 16.08 12.26
C ARG A 116 3.69 15.13 13.00
N ALA A 117 3.21 13.94 13.40
CA ALA A 117 4.02 12.91 14.02
C ALA A 117 5.09 12.39 13.05
N ALA A 118 4.70 12.06 11.81
CA ALA A 118 5.61 11.59 10.76
C ALA A 118 6.69 12.63 10.43
N PHE A 119 6.35 13.91 10.37
CA PHE A 119 7.33 14.99 10.18
C PHE A 119 8.43 14.96 11.26
N LEU A 120 8.07 14.65 12.49
CA LEU A 120 8.99 14.50 13.63
C LEU A 120 9.69 13.13 13.70
N GLY A 121 9.50 12.27 12.71
CA GLY A 121 10.03 10.89 12.70
C GLY A 121 9.33 9.95 13.69
N ARG A 122 8.14 10.29 14.17
CA ARG A 122 7.36 9.49 15.11
C ARG A 122 6.28 8.71 14.37
N THR A 123 6.02 7.48 14.81
CA THR A 123 4.97 6.64 14.26
C THR A 123 3.61 6.99 14.85
N PHE A 124 2.58 7.03 14.01
CA PHE A 124 1.17 7.18 14.40
C PHE A 124 0.33 6.05 13.79
N VAL A 125 -0.50 5.43 14.61
CA VAL A 125 -1.47 4.42 14.17
C VAL A 125 -2.85 4.80 14.71
N SER A 126 -3.88 4.75 13.85
CA SER A 126 -5.26 5.01 14.29
C SER A 126 -5.62 4.17 15.52
N PRO A 127 -6.16 4.77 16.59
CA PRO A 127 -6.52 4.06 17.82
C PRO A 127 -7.41 2.84 17.59
N ALA A 128 -8.27 2.92 16.57
CA ALA A 128 -9.19 1.84 16.20
C ALA A 128 -8.50 0.52 15.83
N ILE A 129 -7.24 0.55 15.41
CA ILE A 129 -6.47 -0.64 15.02
C ILE A 129 -5.23 -0.87 15.89
N ALA A 130 -4.79 0.14 16.63
CA ALA A 130 -3.54 0.11 17.37
C ALA A 130 -3.48 -1.04 18.41
N GLY A 131 -4.58 -1.29 19.12
CA GLY A 131 -4.66 -2.36 20.11
C GLY A 131 -4.45 -3.75 19.53
N ASP A 132 -5.10 -4.04 18.41
CA ASP A 132 -4.99 -5.35 17.75
C ASP A 132 -3.64 -5.50 17.04
N LEU A 133 -3.11 -4.43 16.45
CA LEU A 133 -1.77 -4.42 15.89
C LEU A 133 -0.70 -4.72 16.94
N MET A 134 -0.82 -4.14 18.14
CA MET A 134 0.12 -4.43 19.25
C MET A 134 0.06 -5.89 19.71
N LYS A 135 -1.09 -6.55 19.68
CA LYS A 135 -1.21 -7.98 19.97
C LYS A 135 -0.43 -8.78 18.94
N VAL A 136 -0.71 -8.55 17.64
CA VAL A 136 -0.04 -9.24 16.53
C VAL A 136 1.48 -9.03 16.58
N MET A 137 1.95 -7.84 16.91
CA MET A 137 3.39 -7.54 17.04
C MET A 137 4.04 -8.19 18.26
N LYS A 138 3.29 -8.49 19.34
CA LYS A 138 3.78 -9.16 20.54
C LYS A 138 3.82 -10.67 20.43
N GLU A 139 2.92 -11.26 19.65
CA GLU A 139 2.80 -12.71 19.48
C GLU A 139 3.95 -13.34 18.68
N GLY A 140 4.89 -12.52 18.19
CA GLY A 140 6.17 -12.93 17.63
C GLY A 140 6.11 -13.49 16.21
N ASP A 141 7.28 -13.59 15.59
CA ASP A 141 7.53 -13.99 14.19
C ASP A 141 7.12 -15.44 13.83
N ASP A 142 6.48 -16.19 14.71
CA ASP A 142 6.11 -17.60 14.47
C ASP A 142 4.67 -17.80 13.95
N ALA A 143 3.85 -16.75 13.92
CA ALA A 143 2.52 -16.82 13.34
C ALA A 143 2.40 -15.82 12.17
N ASP A 144 2.41 -16.34 10.97
CA ASP A 144 2.12 -15.65 9.70
C ASP A 144 3.19 -14.65 9.20
N ILE A 145 4.30 -15.17 8.71
CA ILE A 145 4.93 -14.57 7.53
C ILE A 145 3.81 -14.54 6.48
N ASP A 146 3.27 -13.34 6.20
CA ASP A 146 2.28 -13.14 5.14
C ASP A 146 2.71 -13.97 3.92
N PRO A 147 2.01 -15.06 3.58
CA PRO A 147 2.48 -15.96 2.53
C PRO A 147 2.61 -15.25 1.18
N VAL A 148 1.94 -14.10 1.00
CA VAL A 148 2.04 -13.24 -0.19
C VAL A 148 3.45 -12.65 -0.32
N ARG A 149 4.18 -12.46 0.78
CA ARG A 149 5.59 -12.03 0.74
C ARG A 149 6.52 -13.05 0.08
N LYS A 150 6.16 -14.31 0.09
CA LYS A 150 6.92 -15.37 -0.62
C LYS A 150 6.81 -15.23 -2.14
N LEU A 151 5.83 -14.44 -2.62
CA LEU A 151 5.62 -14.21 -4.04
C LEU A 151 6.46 -13.03 -4.54
N THR A 152 7.04 -13.18 -5.73
CA THR A 152 7.71 -12.08 -6.43
C THR A 152 6.70 -11.00 -6.84
N LEU A 153 7.18 -9.78 -7.14
CA LEU A 153 6.34 -8.69 -7.66
C LEU A 153 5.53 -9.15 -8.88
N ARG A 154 6.18 -9.84 -9.81
CA ARG A 154 5.55 -10.37 -11.02
C ARG A 154 4.46 -11.41 -10.73
N GLN A 155 4.69 -12.26 -9.75
CA GLN A 155 3.69 -13.25 -9.30
C GLN A 155 2.48 -12.56 -8.66
N ARG A 156 2.68 -11.52 -7.85
CA ARG A 156 1.59 -10.74 -7.25
C ARG A 156 0.75 -10.03 -8.30
N GLU A 157 1.37 -9.42 -9.29
CA GLU A 157 0.69 -8.77 -10.43
C GLU A 157 -0.18 -9.77 -11.22
N ILE A 158 0.35 -10.95 -11.50
CA ILE A 158 -0.38 -12.04 -12.16
C ILE A 158 -1.53 -12.54 -11.27
N LEU A 159 -1.29 -12.72 -9.98
CA LEU A 159 -2.29 -13.19 -9.02
C LEU A 159 -3.48 -12.25 -8.93
N ARG A 160 -3.23 -10.94 -8.87
CA ARG A 160 -4.25 -9.90 -8.90
C ARG A 160 -5.15 -10.02 -10.13
N LEU A 161 -4.55 -10.10 -11.32
CA LEU A 161 -5.31 -10.24 -12.56
C LEU A 161 -6.08 -11.57 -12.66
N LEU A 162 -5.57 -12.64 -12.04
CA LEU A 162 -6.31 -13.92 -11.92
C LEU A 162 -7.55 -13.79 -11.04
N VAL A 163 -7.46 -13.06 -9.94
CA VAL A 163 -8.58 -12.80 -9.03
C VAL A 163 -9.63 -11.90 -9.70
N ASP A 164 -9.22 -10.94 -10.52
CA ASP A 164 -10.11 -10.12 -11.37
C ASP A 164 -10.82 -10.95 -12.46
N GLY A 165 -10.56 -12.27 -12.52
CA GLY A 165 -11.21 -13.18 -13.47
C GLY A 165 -10.59 -13.19 -14.86
N HIS A 166 -9.42 -12.59 -15.06
CA HIS A 166 -8.74 -12.59 -16.35
C HIS A 166 -8.13 -13.95 -16.68
N SER A 167 -8.32 -14.39 -17.93
CA SER A 167 -7.68 -15.61 -18.42
C SER A 167 -6.16 -15.41 -18.63
N ALA A 168 -5.39 -16.50 -18.57
CA ALA A 168 -3.95 -16.47 -18.80
C ALA A 168 -3.56 -15.80 -20.15
N LYS A 169 -4.42 -15.91 -21.18
CA LYS A 169 -4.21 -15.24 -22.47
C LYS A 169 -4.34 -13.71 -22.34
N VAL A 170 -5.34 -13.23 -21.60
CA VAL A 170 -5.57 -11.79 -21.37
C VAL A 170 -4.45 -11.22 -20.51
N ILE A 171 -4.09 -11.91 -19.45
CA ILE A 171 -2.98 -11.54 -18.56
C ILE A 171 -1.68 -11.45 -19.34
N GLY A 172 -1.39 -12.48 -20.16
CA GLY A 172 -0.20 -12.51 -21.00
C GLY A 172 -0.12 -11.31 -21.94
N SER A 173 -1.24 -10.96 -22.58
CA SER A 173 -1.31 -9.77 -23.44
C SER A 173 -1.10 -8.45 -22.69
N ARG A 174 -1.64 -8.31 -21.45
CA ARG A 174 -1.49 -7.10 -20.63
C ARG A 174 -0.06 -6.93 -20.11
N LEU A 175 0.59 -8.02 -19.80
CA LEU A 175 1.89 -8.04 -19.15
C LEU A 175 3.06 -8.29 -20.12
N ASP A 176 2.77 -8.34 -21.43
CA ASP A 176 3.74 -8.63 -22.50
C ASP A 176 4.54 -9.93 -22.28
N ILE A 177 3.82 -11.00 -21.88
CA ILE A 177 4.37 -12.35 -21.72
C ILE A 177 3.45 -13.38 -22.37
N SER A 178 3.96 -14.59 -22.60
CA SER A 178 3.15 -15.68 -23.13
C SER A 178 2.13 -16.18 -22.10
N ALA A 179 0.96 -16.67 -22.58
CA ALA A 179 -0.01 -17.35 -21.70
C ALA A 179 0.63 -18.54 -20.97
N ARG A 180 1.60 -19.22 -21.59
CA ARG A 180 2.37 -20.31 -20.98
C ARG A 180 3.22 -19.81 -19.81
N THR A 181 3.79 -18.62 -19.93
CA THR A 181 4.57 -17.98 -18.84
C THR A 181 3.65 -17.60 -17.67
N VAL A 182 2.43 -17.15 -17.94
CA VAL A 182 1.42 -16.89 -16.89
C VAL A 182 1.05 -18.18 -16.15
N GLU A 183 0.81 -19.27 -16.88
CA GLU A 183 0.54 -20.58 -16.27
C GLU A 183 1.73 -21.07 -15.43
N PHE A 184 2.96 -20.90 -15.92
CA PHE A 184 4.16 -21.22 -15.14
C PHE A 184 4.19 -20.45 -13.81
N HIS A 185 3.96 -19.14 -13.83
CA HIS A 185 3.90 -18.35 -12.59
C HIS A 185 2.76 -18.81 -11.66
N LYS A 186 1.61 -19.17 -12.22
CA LYS A 186 0.49 -19.71 -11.45
C LYS A 186 0.86 -20.99 -10.70
N TYR A 187 1.48 -21.96 -11.38
CA TYR A 187 1.94 -23.20 -10.76
C TYR A 187 3.04 -22.94 -9.72
N SER A 188 4.00 -22.07 -10.02
CA SER A 188 5.06 -21.70 -9.08
C SER A 188 4.50 -21.02 -7.82
N MET A 189 3.45 -20.18 -7.94
CA MET A 189 2.76 -19.59 -6.78
C MET A 189 2.09 -20.68 -5.94
N MET A 190 1.40 -21.63 -6.58
CA MET A 190 0.73 -22.73 -5.88
C MET A 190 1.75 -23.59 -5.12
N GLU A 191 2.90 -23.86 -5.71
CA GLU A 191 4.00 -24.60 -5.06
C GLU A 191 4.57 -23.80 -3.87
N THR A 192 4.87 -22.51 -4.06
CA THR A 192 5.40 -21.63 -3.00
C THR A 192 4.45 -21.47 -1.81
N LEU A 193 3.14 -21.48 -2.08
CA LEU A 193 2.08 -21.29 -1.08
C LEU A 193 1.51 -22.63 -0.57
N GLU A 194 2.04 -23.76 -1.03
CA GLU A 194 1.58 -25.11 -0.69
C GLU A 194 0.10 -25.36 -0.99
N LEU A 195 -0.42 -24.78 -2.10
CA LEU A 195 -1.80 -24.87 -2.52
C LEU A 195 -1.98 -25.93 -3.60
N SER A 196 -3.09 -26.68 -3.53
CA SER A 196 -3.34 -27.83 -4.39
C SER A 196 -4.09 -27.52 -5.68
N SER A 197 -4.77 -26.37 -5.77
CA SER A 197 -5.58 -26.02 -6.94
C SER A 197 -5.58 -24.51 -7.23
N SER A 198 -5.91 -24.14 -8.49
CA SER A 198 -6.12 -22.75 -8.86
C SER A 198 -7.29 -22.10 -8.09
N ALA A 199 -8.30 -22.89 -7.69
CA ALA A 199 -9.38 -22.38 -6.86
C ALA A 199 -8.90 -22.03 -5.45
N ASP A 200 -7.97 -22.81 -4.89
CA ASP A 200 -7.37 -22.51 -3.59
C ASP A 200 -6.47 -21.29 -3.68
N LEU A 201 -5.74 -21.10 -4.79
CA LEU A 201 -4.94 -19.91 -5.02
C LEU A 201 -5.80 -18.64 -5.08
N ILE A 202 -6.94 -18.68 -5.79
CA ILE A 202 -7.87 -17.54 -5.86
C ILE A 202 -8.50 -17.29 -4.49
N ARG A 203 -8.94 -18.34 -3.78
CA ARG A 203 -9.50 -18.22 -2.42
C ARG A 203 -8.49 -17.63 -1.44
N PHE A 204 -7.26 -18.11 -1.49
CA PHE A 204 -6.15 -17.58 -0.71
C PHE A 204 -5.93 -16.08 -0.99
N ALA A 205 -5.88 -15.70 -2.26
CA ALA A 205 -5.69 -14.32 -2.65
C ALA A 205 -6.81 -13.38 -2.16
N LEU A 206 -8.08 -13.84 -2.23
CA LEU A 206 -9.23 -13.11 -1.68
C LEU A 206 -9.15 -12.96 -0.16
N GLN A 207 -8.72 -14.00 0.56
CA GLN A 207 -8.58 -13.97 2.02
C GLN A 207 -7.39 -13.15 2.48
N SER A 208 -6.32 -13.14 1.71
CA SER A 208 -5.10 -12.36 1.97
C SER A 208 -5.18 -10.91 1.48
N GLY A 209 -6.33 -10.49 0.92
CA GLY A 209 -6.54 -9.14 0.42
C GLY A 209 -5.66 -8.77 -0.78
N VAL A 210 -5.19 -9.73 -1.57
CA VAL A 210 -4.35 -9.48 -2.76
C VAL A 210 -5.05 -8.65 -3.83
N ASN A 211 -6.41 -8.60 -3.83
CA ASN A 211 -7.18 -7.70 -4.68
C ASN A 211 -7.08 -6.24 -4.28
N GLU A 212 -6.62 -5.99 -3.08
CA GLU A 212 -6.59 -4.70 -2.43
C GLU A 212 -5.15 -4.20 -2.27
N ILE A 213 -4.20 -4.93 -2.89
CA ILE A 213 -2.77 -4.57 -2.92
C ILE A 213 -2.37 -4.04 -4.28
#